data_5152950ae9d7970557c7d5f0a4d13033
#
_entry.id   5152950ae9d7970557c7d5f0a4d13033
#
_cell.length_a   1.000
_cell.length_b   1.000
_cell.length_c   1.000
_cell.angle_alpha   90.00
_cell.angle_beta   90.00
_cell.angle_gamma   90.00
#
_symmetry.space_group_name_H-M   'P 1'
#
loop_
_entity.id
_entity.type
_entity.pdbx_description
1 polymer ?
#
loop_
_entity_poly.entity_id
_entity_poly.type
_entity_poly.pdbx_seq_one_letter_code
_entity_poly.pdbx_strand_id
1 'polypeptide(L)'
;MKLLKLIIIPIFISITLQTTSTYAIAKDRLHIITVAEWSDAIILESNGRYAMIDTGEDFSYPDGSNPKYPDREGITKDSKKITEDRLLAHIKQLGIKKFDFILITHAHSDHVGGAYDILKAIPTDKLYIKKYSDDRISDNKRLRDNLYGYDRALQAAKETKTEIIQDISEKDSHITLGNIKIDLLNYTNEYDKDGNLTKVYDDNLNSILSILNINNTKVFLGGDLENTDLQLEEKYAPLIGQVDIMKFNHHVETTKSNTKEFINKLNPKKIIKTGIRPVEDNYAKFLQEKNIGIINAGLLDRAAVVLEFNNGQATDVSDSYPHFGFYYENNILKFKNWKNEAPEDGWTQHNDNWYYFFDSGSVAIGWKYLDNKWYYFNTDGSLKTGLLDDNNNKYYLDKNNGMLTSAWKELGSNTKYYFKKNGQMAKDEWENFYHFETDGSVSKNKWFGFIHTNNEGKISILDYKNFPLLLCILAFISYVIYYLRNKKHRDL
;
A
#
# COMPACT_ATOMS: atom_id res chain seq x y z
N MET A 1 22.66 89.42 24.69
CA MET A 1 22.70 88.06 24.12
C MET A 1 22.33 87.08 25.19
N LYS A 2 21.10 86.59 25.18
CA LYS A 2 20.64 85.54 26.16
C LYS A 2 20.66 84.19 25.44
N LEU A 3 21.51 83.28 25.94
CA LEU A 3 21.58 81.89 25.48
C LEU A 3 20.33 81.15 25.99
N LEU A 4 19.56 80.63 25.03
CA LEU A 4 18.42 79.74 25.28
C LEU A 4 18.98 78.31 25.40
N LYS A 5 18.92 77.71 26.60
CA LYS A 5 19.24 76.28 26.80
C LYS A 5 18.04 75.43 26.41
N LEU A 6 18.21 74.65 25.32
CA LEU A 6 17.24 73.68 24.91
C LEU A 6 17.39 72.41 25.79
N ILE A 7 16.38 72.09 26.56
CA ILE A 7 16.31 70.86 27.35
C ILE A 7 15.65 69.78 26.47
N ILE A 8 16.43 68.81 26.02
CA ILE A 8 15.91 67.60 25.30
C ILE A 8 15.54 66.58 26.38
N ILE A 9 14.26 66.31 26.54
CA ILE A 9 13.75 65.20 27.39
C ILE A 9 13.69 63.96 26.51
N PRO A 10 14.41 62.88 26.82
CA PRO A 10 14.26 61.63 26.08
C PRO A 10 12.95 60.93 26.50
N ILE A 11 11.98 60.85 25.58
CA ILE A 11 10.79 60.01 25.75
C ILE A 11 11.20 58.57 25.54
N PHE A 12 11.36 57.79 26.63
CA PHE A 12 11.43 56.35 26.56
C PHE A 12 10.05 55.78 26.25
N ILE A 13 9.80 55.38 25.01
CA ILE A 13 8.66 54.57 24.66
C ILE A 13 8.99 53.10 25.03
N SER A 14 8.47 52.68 26.17
CA SER A 14 8.50 51.23 26.53
C SER A 14 7.54 50.48 25.62
N ILE A 15 8.06 49.87 24.56
CA ILE A 15 7.31 48.87 23.78
C ILE A 15 7.28 47.59 24.62
N THR A 16 6.21 47.42 25.38
CA THR A 16 5.91 46.09 25.96
C THR A 16 5.50 45.20 24.81
N LEU A 17 6.42 44.36 24.31
CA LEU A 17 6.08 43.19 23.51
C LEU A 17 5.22 42.28 24.40
N GLN A 18 3.92 42.37 24.25
CA GLN A 18 3.04 41.32 24.71
C GLN A 18 3.31 40.12 23.78
N THR A 19 4.15 39.20 24.25
CA THR A 19 4.18 37.85 23.68
C THR A 19 2.84 37.24 24.01
N THR A 20 1.91 37.32 23.04
CA THR A 20 0.75 36.42 23.02
C THR A 20 1.31 35.02 22.88
N SER A 21 1.47 34.32 24.00
CA SER A 21 1.64 32.88 23.95
C SER A 21 0.35 32.35 23.30
N THR A 22 0.40 32.07 22.02
CA THR A 22 -0.59 31.23 21.38
C THR A 22 -0.48 29.89 22.10
N TYR A 23 -1.36 29.66 23.05
CA TYR A 23 -1.57 28.30 23.56
C TYR A 23 -1.91 27.48 22.33
N ALA A 24 -1.00 26.57 21.95
CA ALA A 24 -1.31 25.58 20.94
C ALA A 24 -2.61 24.91 21.41
N ILE A 25 -3.68 25.04 20.63
CA ILE A 25 -4.95 24.38 20.95
C ILE A 25 -4.60 22.91 21.12
N ALA A 26 -4.90 22.40 22.31
CA ALA A 26 -4.70 20.99 22.61
C ALA A 26 -5.42 20.15 21.56
N LYS A 27 -4.66 19.34 20.85
CA LYS A 27 -5.19 18.51 19.76
C LYS A 27 -5.33 17.09 20.26
N ASP A 28 -6.46 16.49 19.96
CA ASP A 28 -6.72 15.09 20.21
C ASP A 28 -6.89 14.41 18.86
N ARG A 29 -5.98 13.48 18.52
CA ARG A 29 -5.88 12.87 17.20
C ARG A 29 -5.60 11.38 17.25
N LEU A 30 -6.08 10.68 16.23
CA LEU A 30 -5.62 9.35 15.86
C LEU A 30 -4.86 9.42 14.55
N HIS A 31 -3.65 8.90 14.53
CA HIS A 31 -2.86 8.72 13.33
C HIS A 31 -2.87 7.24 12.98
N ILE A 32 -3.60 6.86 11.96
CA ILE A 32 -3.68 5.49 11.45
C ILE A 32 -2.64 5.38 10.34
N ILE A 33 -1.56 4.65 10.59
CA ILE A 33 -0.40 4.60 9.73
C ILE A 33 -0.48 3.36 8.85
N THR A 34 -0.44 3.57 7.56
CA THR A 34 -0.42 2.49 6.57
C THR A 34 1.01 2.05 6.35
N VAL A 35 1.37 0.90 6.87
CA VAL A 35 2.74 0.41 6.82
C VAL A 35 2.92 -0.82 5.93
N ALA A 36 1.90 -1.65 5.72
CA ALA A 36 1.95 -2.83 4.86
C ALA A 36 0.59 -3.18 4.24
N GLU A 37 0.56 -4.25 3.46
CA GLU A 37 -0.69 -4.78 2.88
C GLU A 37 -1.73 -5.11 3.96
N TRP A 38 -1.24 -5.63 5.10
CA TRP A 38 -1.98 -5.96 6.31
C TRP A 38 -1.15 -5.44 7.46
N SER A 39 -1.62 -4.46 8.18
CA SER A 39 -0.84 -3.98 9.33
C SER A 39 -1.59 -2.91 10.09
N ASP A 40 -1.51 -2.95 11.38
CA ASP A 40 -2.04 -1.95 12.28
C ASP A 40 -0.92 -1.23 13.03
N ALA A 41 -0.89 0.09 12.85
CA ALA A 41 -0.04 0.98 13.63
C ALA A 41 -0.81 2.28 13.87
N ILE A 42 -1.24 2.52 15.11
CA ILE A 42 -2.11 3.64 15.45
C ILE A 42 -1.46 4.49 16.56
N ILE A 43 -1.13 5.75 16.26
CA ILE A 43 -0.65 6.70 17.25
C ILE A 43 -1.82 7.51 17.81
N LEU A 44 -1.89 7.60 19.11
CA LEU A 44 -2.79 8.46 19.86
C LEU A 44 -2.03 9.73 20.23
N GLU A 45 -2.57 10.90 19.89
CA GLU A 45 -2.06 12.20 20.29
C GLU A 45 -3.09 12.92 21.14
N SER A 46 -2.71 13.36 22.34
CA SER A 46 -3.56 14.19 23.20
C SER A 46 -2.73 15.13 24.07
N ASN A 47 -2.97 16.43 23.97
CA ASN A 47 -2.30 17.46 24.76
C ASN A 47 -0.76 17.36 24.72
N GLY A 48 -0.17 17.01 23.58
CA GLY A 48 1.27 16.84 23.42
C GLY A 48 1.83 15.56 24.05
N ARG A 49 0.96 14.65 24.51
CA ARG A 49 1.29 13.29 24.95
C ARG A 49 0.97 12.33 23.83
N TYR A 50 1.72 11.24 23.75
CA TYR A 50 1.62 10.24 22.71
C TYR A 50 1.59 8.83 23.27
N ALA A 51 0.81 7.98 22.67
CA ALA A 51 0.80 6.54 22.91
C ALA A 51 0.61 5.81 21.59
N MET A 52 0.76 4.50 21.58
CA MET A 52 0.61 3.71 20.38
C MET A 52 -0.18 2.44 20.66
N ILE A 53 -1.05 2.05 19.72
CA ILE A 53 -1.74 0.76 19.70
C ILE A 53 -1.28 0.06 18.43
N ASP A 54 -0.65 -1.09 18.60
CA ASP A 54 0.09 -1.85 17.61
C ASP A 54 1.19 -1.05 16.90
N THR A 55 2.14 -1.74 16.31
CA THR A 55 3.37 -1.15 15.76
C THR A 55 3.63 -1.52 14.31
N GLY A 56 2.71 -2.25 13.73
CA GLY A 56 2.82 -2.69 12.36
C GLY A 56 3.80 -3.82 12.11
N GLU A 57 3.92 -4.19 10.85
CA GLU A 57 4.85 -5.20 10.35
C GLU A 57 6.29 -4.69 10.37
N ASP A 58 7.26 -5.57 10.60
CA ASP A 58 8.68 -5.29 10.42
C ASP A 58 9.31 -6.18 9.32
N PHE A 59 10.63 -6.04 9.13
CA PHE A 59 11.38 -6.81 8.13
C PHE A 59 12.21 -7.92 8.71
N SER A 60 12.22 -8.01 10.03
CA SER A 60 12.99 -8.99 10.73
C SER A 60 12.16 -10.23 10.91
N TYR A 61 12.50 -11.27 10.22
CA TYR A 61 11.91 -12.59 10.38
C TYR A 61 12.98 -13.60 10.77
N PRO A 62 12.60 -14.73 11.40
CA PRO A 62 13.56 -15.77 11.75
C PRO A 62 14.08 -16.48 10.50
N ASP A 63 15.40 -16.68 10.43
CA ASP A 63 16.06 -17.41 9.35
C ASP A 63 16.07 -18.94 9.55
N GLY A 64 15.46 -19.42 10.62
CA GLY A 64 15.39 -20.83 10.99
C GLY A 64 16.66 -21.40 11.63
N SER A 65 17.73 -20.61 11.78
CA SER A 65 18.97 -21.06 12.39
C SER A 65 18.85 -21.33 13.90
N ASN A 66 17.94 -20.61 14.55
CA ASN A 66 17.62 -20.81 15.97
C ASN A 66 16.42 -21.76 16.11
N PRO A 67 16.59 -22.94 16.75
CA PRO A 67 15.49 -23.91 16.95
C PRO A 67 14.25 -23.32 17.66
N LYS A 68 14.42 -22.26 18.46
CA LYS A 68 13.31 -21.55 19.10
C LYS A 68 12.41 -20.83 18.09
N TYR A 69 12.98 -20.42 16.96
CA TYR A 69 12.30 -19.66 15.92
C TYR A 69 12.50 -20.35 14.56
N PRO A 70 11.85 -21.49 14.33
CA PRO A 70 11.97 -22.20 13.07
C PRO A 70 11.39 -21.43 11.91
N ASP A 71 11.92 -21.64 10.71
CA ASP A 71 11.31 -21.16 9.47
C ASP A 71 9.96 -21.87 9.26
N ARG A 72 8.87 -21.12 9.15
CA ARG A 72 7.50 -21.64 9.03
C ARG A 72 6.79 -21.07 7.81
N GLU A 73 5.81 -21.83 7.31
CA GLU A 73 4.90 -21.33 6.27
C GLU A 73 4.12 -20.12 6.77
N GLY A 74 3.96 -19.11 5.92
CA GLY A 74 3.19 -17.89 6.22
C GLY A 74 3.99 -16.79 6.92
N ILE A 75 5.30 -16.95 7.13
CA ILE A 75 6.18 -15.86 7.54
C ILE A 75 6.32 -14.90 6.36
N THR A 76 6.10 -13.62 6.61
CA THR A 76 6.26 -12.56 5.61
C THR A 76 7.73 -12.26 5.40
N LYS A 77 8.34 -12.87 4.36
CA LYS A 77 9.77 -12.69 4.03
C LYS A 77 10.06 -11.51 3.10
N ASP A 78 9.03 -10.98 2.47
CA ASP A 78 9.11 -9.89 1.49
C ASP A 78 8.67 -8.54 2.06
N SER A 79 8.45 -8.44 3.37
CA SER A 79 8.18 -7.16 3.98
C SER A 79 9.38 -6.25 3.73
N LYS A 80 9.14 -5.16 3.02
CA LYS A 80 10.21 -4.25 2.60
C LYS A 80 10.44 -3.25 3.72
N LYS A 81 11.69 -2.99 4.03
CA LYS A 81 12.16 -2.01 5.04
C LYS A 81 11.48 -0.63 4.99
N ILE A 82 10.68 -0.39 3.97
CA ILE A 82 9.85 0.81 3.79
C ILE A 82 8.81 0.99 4.90
N THR A 83 8.31 -0.08 5.48
CA THR A 83 7.21 -0.07 6.44
C THR A 83 7.62 0.56 7.75
N GLU A 84 8.66 0.03 8.35
CA GLU A 84 9.24 0.51 9.59
C GLU A 84 9.81 1.93 9.42
N ASP A 85 10.55 2.17 8.34
CA ASP A 85 11.08 3.48 8.01
C ASP A 85 9.98 4.55 7.89
N ARG A 86 8.81 4.21 7.33
CA ARG A 86 7.64 5.12 7.26
C ARG A 86 7.11 5.47 8.64
N LEU A 87 6.93 4.47 9.48
CA LEU A 87 6.44 4.66 10.83
C LEU A 87 7.38 5.55 11.65
N LEU A 88 8.67 5.24 11.66
CA LEU A 88 9.70 6.05 12.34
C LEU A 88 9.80 7.47 11.77
N ALA A 89 9.65 7.63 10.45
CA ALA A 89 9.63 8.94 9.82
C ALA A 89 8.42 9.77 10.25
N HIS A 90 7.24 9.17 10.32
CA HIS A 90 6.02 9.85 10.79
C HIS A 90 6.17 10.26 12.26
N ILE A 91 6.66 9.35 13.12
CA ILE A 91 6.98 9.64 14.53
C ILE A 91 7.94 10.84 14.64
N LYS A 92 8.98 10.86 13.83
CA LYS A 92 9.96 11.95 13.79
C LYS A 92 9.34 13.27 13.33
N GLN A 93 8.46 13.23 12.31
CA GLN A 93 7.76 14.44 11.83
C GLN A 93 6.81 15.03 12.86
N LEU A 94 6.13 14.17 13.61
CA LEU A 94 5.30 14.59 14.74
C LEU A 94 6.14 15.19 15.87
N GLY A 95 7.48 15.02 15.82
CA GLY A 95 8.39 15.48 16.88
C GLY A 95 8.25 14.69 18.16
N ILE A 96 7.71 13.47 18.09
CA ILE A 96 7.50 12.61 19.27
C ILE A 96 8.85 12.29 19.91
N LYS A 97 8.99 12.63 21.18
CA LYS A 97 10.19 12.36 21.96
C LYS A 97 10.02 11.19 22.91
N LYS A 98 8.77 10.79 23.17
CA LYS A 98 8.44 9.76 24.12
C LYS A 98 7.02 9.28 23.88
N PHE A 99 6.79 7.98 24.11
CA PHE A 99 5.46 7.41 24.28
C PHE A 99 5.17 7.17 25.76
N ASP A 100 3.97 7.50 26.20
CA ASP A 100 3.50 7.15 27.54
C ASP A 100 3.30 5.65 27.68
N PHE A 101 2.83 5.02 26.59
CA PHE A 101 2.74 3.58 26.47
C PHE A 101 2.68 3.13 25.01
N ILE A 102 3.03 1.86 24.82
CA ILE A 102 2.70 1.08 23.63
C ILE A 102 1.83 -0.08 24.10
N LEU A 103 0.72 -0.33 23.41
CA LEU A 103 -0.15 -1.47 23.64
C LEU A 103 -0.12 -2.35 22.40
N ILE A 104 0.27 -3.62 22.57
CA ILE A 104 0.22 -4.62 21.53
C ILE A 104 -1.04 -5.45 21.73
N THR A 105 -1.90 -5.48 20.73
CA THR A 105 -3.19 -6.19 20.82
C THR A 105 -2.99 -7.69 20.89
N HIS A 106 -2.11 -8.24 20.05
CA HIS A 106 -1.77 -9.66 20.00
C HIS A 106 -0.42 -9.87 19.29
N ALA A 107 0.06 -11.12 19.20
CA ALA A 107 1.45 -11.40 18.84
C ALA A 107 1.71 -11.60 17.32
N HIS A 108 0.77 -11.33 16.42
CA HIS A 108 1.06 -11.42 14.99
C HIS A 108 2.03 -10.32 14.55
N SER A 109 2.89 -10.63 13.57
CA SER A 109 3.96 -9.74 13.10
C SER A 109 3.45 -8.41 12.57
N ASP A 110 2.30 -8.38 11.92
CA ASP A 110 1.65 -7.18 11.40
C ASP A 110 1.04 -6.26 12.49
N HIS A 111 1.19 -6.63 13.77
CA HIS A 111 0.84 -5.87 14.95
C HIS A 111 2.04 -5.60 15.88
N VAL A 112 2.82 -6.65 16.19
CA VAL A 112 3.95 -6.56 17.12
C VAL A 112 5.29 -6.28 16.44
N GLY A 113 5.37 -6.45 15.12
CA GLY A 113 6.63 -6.48 14.37
C GLY A 113 7.51 -5.26 14.61
N GLY A 114 7.00 -4.05 14.42
CA GLY A 114 7.76 -2.81 14.60
C GLY A 114 8.12 -2.47 16.04
N ALA A 115 7.63 -3.22 17.05
CA ALA A 115 7.79 -2.87 18.46
C ALA A 115 9.27 -2.81 18.89
N TYR A 116 10.11 -3.73 18.37
CA TYR A 116 11.54 -3.72 18.71
C TYR A 116 12.20 -2.41 18.34
N ASP A 117 12.04 -1.97 17.11
CA ASP A 117 12.75 -0.81 16.57
C ASP A 117 12.18 0.50 17.13
N ILE A 118 10.86 0.57 17.34
CA ILE A 118 10.22 1.73 17.95
C ILE A 118 10.67 1.89 19.42
N LEU A 119 10.66 0.83 20.22
CA LEU A 119 11.12 0.86 21.61
C LEU A 119 12.60 1.24 21.70
N LYS A 120 13.44 0.80 20.75
CA LYS A 120 14.85 1.19 20.69
C LYS A 120 15.05 2.64 20.25
N ALA A 121 14.18 3.18 19.42
CA ALA A 121 14.30 4.53 18.87
C ALA A 121 13.67 5.60 19.77
N ILE A 122 12.57 5.28 20.44
CA ILE A 122 11.74 6.25 21.16
C ILE A 122 11.53 5.80 22.62
N PRO A 123 11.97 6.58 23.61
CA PRO A 123 11.69 6.29 25.01
C PRO A 123 10.20 6.03 25.25
N THR A 124 9.90 4.92 25.92
CA THR A 124 8.52 4.50 26.20
C THR A 124 8.40 4.11 27.65
N ASP A 125 7.37 4.61 28.36
CA ASP A 125 7.22 4.30 29.77
C ASP A 125 6.73 2.88 30.00
N LYS A 126 5.69 2.45 29.25
CA LYS A 126 5.03 1.17 29.46
C LYS A 126 4.79 0.43 28.15
N LEU A 127 4.98 -0.88 28.20
CA LEU A 127 4.56 -1.82 27.15
C LEU A 127 3.46 -2.71 27.72
N TYR A 128 2.23 -2.56 27.22
CA TYR A 128 1.12 -3.47 27.49
C TYR A 128 1.12 -4.56 26.43
N ILE A 129 1.27 -5.80 26.84
CA ILE A 129 1.30 -6.96 25.95
C ILE A 129 0.90 -8.22 26.72
N LYS A 130 -0.09 -8.98 26.28
CA LYS A 130 -0.46 -10.24 26.94
C LYS A 130 0.64 -11.28 26.79
N LYS A 131 0.65 -12.26 27.68
CA LYS A 131 1.57 -13.41 27.55
C LYS A 131 1.25 -14.22 26.31
N TYR A 132 2.28 -14.59 25.59
CA TYR A 132 2.22 -15.45 24.41
C TYR A 132 3.17 -16.64 24.54
N SER A 133 2.77 -17.77 23.98
CA SER A 133 3.61 -18.94 23.76
C SER A 133 3.02 -19.72 22.59
N ASP A 134 3.89 -20.34 21.77
CA ASP A 134 3.45 -21.17 20.64
C ASP A 134 2.54 -22.34 21.10
N ASP A 135 2.77 -22.87 22.31
CA ASP A 135 1.99 -24.00 22.85
C ASP A 135 0.50 -23.67 23.06
N ARG A 136 0.15 -22.38 23.15
CA ARG A 136 -1.25 -21.96 23.27
C ARG A 136 -2.00 -22.00 21.94
N ILE A 137 -1.30 -22.01 20.79
CA ILE A 137 -1.93 -22.00 19.47
C ILE A 137 -2.18 -23.42 19.01
N SER A 138 -3.45 -23.77 18.78
CA SER A 138 -3.83 -25.12 18.38
C SER A 138 -3.67 -25.39 16.89
N ASP A 139 -3.70 -24.37 16.04
CA ASP A 139 -3.44 -24.49 14.60
C ASP A 139 -1.98 -24.11 14.30
N ASN A 140 -1.14 -25.11 14.06
CA ASN A 140 0.28 -24.90 13.76
C ASN A 140 0.55 -24.00 12.54
N LYS A 141 -0.41 -23.85 11.63
CA LYS A 141 -0.28 -22.93 10.48
C LYS A 141 -0.40 -21.46 10.89
N ARG A 142 -0.88 -21.20 12.09
CA ARG A 142 -1.06 -19.86 12.67
C ARG A 142 0.10 -19.42 13.57
N LEU A 143 1.09 -20.30 13.76
CA LEU A 143 2.27 -19.98 14.58
C LEU A 143 3.18 -18.93 13.92
N ARG A 144 3.37 -19.02 12.60
CA ARG A 144 4.19 -18.11 11.82
C ARG A 144 5.47 -17.68 12.55
N ASP A 145 5.73 -16.40 12.70
CA ASP A 145 6.84 -15.76 13.44
C ASP A 145 6.39 -15.05 14.72
N ASN A 146 5.20 -15.34 15.21
CA ASN A 146 4.59 -14.69 16.36
C ASN A 146 5.52 -14.66 17.58
N LEU A 147 6.13 -15.82 17.95
CA LEU A 147 7.05 -15.90 19.08
C LEU A 147 8.30 -15.05 18.88
N TYR A 148 8.77 -14.93 17.63
CA TYR A 148 9.94 -14.13 17.32
C TYR A 148 9.67 -12.64 17.51
N GLY A 149 8.60 -12.10 16.95
CA GLY A 149 8.18 -10.71 17.13
C GLY A 149 7.90 -10.37 18.59
N TYR A 150 7.18 -11.26 19.28
CA TYR A 150 6.88 -11.13 20.71
C TYR A 150 8.13 -11.05 21.59
N ASP A 151 9.07 -12.00 21.42
CA ASP A 151 10.31 -12.02 22.22
C ASP A 151 11.20 -10.82 21.94
N ARG A 152 11.26 -10.34 20.70
CA ARG A 152 11.98 -9.11 20.34
C ARG A 152 11.37 -7.89 20.99
N ALA A 153 10.05 -7.77 21.02
CA ALA A 153 9.39 -6.67 21.73
C ALA A 153 9.75 -6.66 23.23
N LEU A 154 9.70 -7.83 23.90
CA LEU A 154 10.10 -7.96 25.29
C LEU A 154 11.59 -7.69 25.51
N GLN A 155 12.45 -8.12 24.58
CA GLN A 155 13.87 -7.83 24.62
C GLN A 155 14.12 -6.32 24.56
N ALA A 156 13.55 -5.63 23.58
CA ALA A 156 13.70 -4.18 23.45
C ALA A 156 13.22 -3.44 24.68
N ALA A 157 12.05 -3.82 25.22
CA ALA A 157 11.52 -3.21 26.43
C ALA A 157 12.47 -3.38 27.65
N LYS A 158 13.07 -4.56 27.82
CA LYS A 158 14.09 -4.79 28.86
C LYS A 158 15.34 -3.93 28.65
N GLU A 159 15.86 -3.88 27.42
CA GLU A 159 17.05 -3.10 27.06
C GLU A 159 16.85 -1.59 27.24
N THR A 160 15.66 -1.09 27.00
CA THR A 160 15.29 0.33 27.16
C THR A 160 14.75 0.67 28.53
N LYS A 161 14.58 -0.32 29.42
CA LYS A 161 13.97 -0.17 30.75
C LYS A 161 12.51 0.29 30.71
N THR A 162 11.80 -0.04 29.66
CA THR A 162 10.35 0.13 29.54
C THR A 162 9.65 -0.83 30.50
N GLU A 163 8.68 -0.35 31.27
CA GLU A 163 7.88 -1.18 32.18
C GLU A 163 7.02 -2.16 31.35
N ILE A 164 7.17 -3.48 31.56
CA ILE A 164 6.40 -4.49 30.83
C ILE A 164 5.20 -4.92 31.67
N ILE A 165 3.99 -4.74 31.14
CA ILE A 165 2.72 -5.11 31.77
C ILE A 165 2.09 -6.23 30.98
N GLN A 166 2.30 -7.49 31.42
CA GLN A 166 1.75 -8.68 30.77
C GLN A 166 0.49 -9.19 31.48
N ASP A 167 0.38 -9.00 32.78
CA ASP A 167 -0.81 -9.32 33.57
C ASP A 167 -1.55 -8.02 33.88
N ILE A 168 -2.38 -7.58 32.91
CA ILE A 168 -3.13 -6.33 33.00
C ILE A 168 -4.20 -6.49 34.07
N SER A 169 -4.13 -5.67 35.12
CA SER A 169 -5.14 -5.64 36.19
C SER A 169 -6.36 -4.80 35.78
N GLU A 170 -7.44 -4.91 36.53
CA GLU A 170 -8.62 -4.04 36.35
C GLU A 170 -8.23 -2.55 36.41
N LYS A 171 -7.34 -2.18 37.31
CA LYS A 171 -6.83 -0.79 37.41
C LYS A 171 -6.06 -0.38 36.15
N ASP A 172 -5.27 -1.28 35.58
CA ASP A 172 -4.44 -1.00 34.40
C ASP A 172 -5.25 -1.04 33.12
N SER A 173 -6.49 -1.58 33.14
CA SER A 173 -7.40 -1.60 32.00
C SER A 173 -8.08 -0.25 31.75
N HIS A 174 -7.98 0.71 32.67
CA HIS A 174 -8.48 2.08 32.54
C HIS A 174 -7.33 3.05 32.39
N ILE A 175 -7.04 3.45 31.17
CA ILE A 175 -5.88 4.30 30.85
C ILE A 175 -6.34 5.71 30.48
N THR A 176 -5.57 6.73 30.86
CA THR A 176 -5.82 8.11 30.41
C THR A 176 -4.59 8.68 29.75
N LEU A 177 -4.75 9.15 28.51
CA LEU A 177 -3.73 9.87 27.75
C LEU A 177 -4.26 11.27 27.45
N GLY A 178 -3.78 12.28 28.17
CA GLY A 178 -4.31 13.64 28.01
C GLY A 178 -5.83 13.69 28.25
N ASN A 179 -6.61 14.01 27.22
CA ASN A 179 -8.08 14.01 27.25
C ASN A 179 -8.69 12.67 26.82
N ILE A 180 -7.90 11.76 26.30
CA ILE A 180 -8.38 10.45 25.81
C ILE A 180 -8.50 9.50 26.99
N LYS A 181 -9.69 8.93 27.18
CA LYS A 181 -9.94 7.83 28.12
C LYS A 181 -10.02 6.54 27.34
N ILE A 182 -9.36 5.50 27.82
CA ILE A 182 -9.23 4.21 27.16
C ILE A 182 -9.64 3.12 28.15
N ASP A 183 -10.66 2.37 27.79
CA ASP A 183 -11.11 1.20 28.53
C ASP A 183 -10.75 -0.05 27.72
N LEU A 184 -10.04 -0.99 28.35
CA LEU A 184 -9.61 -2.23 27.71
C LEU A 184 -10.60 -3.36 28.01
N LEU A 185 -10.84 -4.20 27.00
CA LEU A 185 -11.56 -5.48 27.14
C LEU A 185 -10.66 -6.61 26.61
N ASN A 186 -10.98 -7.85 26.95
CA ASN A 186 -10.18 -9.03 26.57
C ASN A 186 -8.71 -8.93 26.97
N TYR A 187 -8.40 -8.22 28.03
CA TYR A 187 -7.03 -7.92 28.45
C TYR A 187 -6.41 -8.96 29.38
N THR A 188 -7.22 -9.87 29.96
CA THR A 188 -6.74 -10.90 30.89
C THR A 188 -6.08 -12.07 30.18
N ASN A 189 -5.05 -12.65 30.82
CA ASN A 189 -4.55 -13.95 30.41
C ASN A 189 -5.44 -15.05 30.97
N GLU A 190 -5.95 -15.92 30.11
CA GLU A 190 -6.74 -17.07 30.51
C GLU A 190 -5.82 -18.29 30.72
N TYR A 191 -6.05 -19.02 31.81
CA TYR A 191 -5.25 -20.20 32.18
C TYR A 191 -6.13 -21.44 32.29
N ASP A 192 -5.61 -22.57 31.88
CA ASP A 192 -6.24 -23.86 32.09
C ASP A 192 -6.04 -24.33 33.56
N LYS A 193 -6.62 -25.49 33.88
CA LYS A 193 -6.51 -26.09 35.22
C LYS A 193 -5.09 -26.47 35.66
N ASP A 194 -4.16 -26.59 34.70
CA ASP A 194 -2.78 -26.97 34.93
C ASP A 194 -1.86 -25.74 35.01
N GLY A 195 -2.44 -24.53 34.89
CA GLY A 195 -1.74 -23.24 34.97
C GLY A 195 -1.07 -22.81 33.67
N ASN A 196 -1.33 -23.50 32.56
CA ASN A 196 -0.85 -23.09 31.25
C ASN A 196 -1.82 -22.08 30.61
N LEU A 197 -1.33 -21.26 29.68
CA LEU A 197 -2.19 -20.39 28.90
C LEU A 197 -3.24 -21.21 28.16
N THR A 198 -4.49 -20.85 28.27
CA THR A 198 -5.60 -21.52 27.58
C THR A 198 -5.34 -21.57 26.08
N LYS A 199 -5.54 -22.75 25.49
CA LYS A 199 -5.36 -22.93 24.05
C LYS A 199 -6.45 -22.21 23.26
N VAL A 200 -6.02 -21.56 22.18
CA VAL A 200 -6.85 -20.90 21.20
C VAL A 200 -6.48 -21.35 19.80
N TYR A 201 -7.36 -21.24 18.86
CA TYR A 201 -7.11 -21.58 17.46
C TYR A 201 -6.04 -20.68 16.84
N ASP A 202 -6.12 -19.38 17.11
CA ASP A 202 -5.30 -18.30 16.56
C ASP A 202 -5.10 -17.22 17.61
N ASP A 203 -3.97 -16.50 17.60
CA ASP A 203 -3.72 -15.42 18.56
C ASP A 203 -4.64 -14.19 18.33
N ASN A 204 -5.30 -14.06 17.16
CA ASN A 204 -6.35 -13.08 16.91
C ASN A 204 -7.44 -13.08 18.00
N LEU A 205 -7.76 -14.27 18.54
CA LEU A 205 -8.74 -14.42 19.63
C LEU A 205 -8.27 -13.79 20.96
N ASN A 206 -6.99 -13.49 21.07
CA ASN A 206 -6.40 -12.83 22.23
C ASN A 206 -6.28 -11.32 22.09
N SER A 207 -6.72 -10.74 20.98
CA SER A 207 -6.65 -9.29 20.74
C SER A 207 -7.18 -8.51 21.94
N ILE A 208 -6.37 -7.62 22.50
CA ILE A 208 -6.81 -6.63 23.47
C ILE A 208 -7.69 -5.62 22.75
N LEU A 209 -8.89 -5.42 23.23
CA LEU A 209 -9.85 -4.50 22.63
C LEU A 209 -9.76 -3.16 23.37
N SER A 210 -9.77 -2.06 22.62
CA SER A 210 -9.70 -0.72 23.17
C SER A 210 -10.94 0.11 22.82
N ILE A 211 -11.59 0.65 23.83
CA ILE A 211 -12.68 1.63 23.69
C ILE A 211 -12.13 2.98 24.09
N LEU A 212 -12.03 3.89 23.12
CA LEU A 212 -11.52 5.24 23.32
C LEU A 212 -12.67 6.22 23.38
N ASN A 213 -12.66 7.07 24.40
CA ASN A 213 -13.54 8.23 24.51
C ASN A 213 -12.70 9.50 24.28
N ILE A 214 -12.90 10.14 23.14
CA ILE A 214 -12.13 11.29 22.65
C ILE A 214 -13.09 12.43 22.37
N ASN A 215 -13.08 13.49 23.19
CA ASN A 215 -13.93 14.67 22.97
C ASN A 215 -15.39 14.35 22.64
N ASN A 216 -16.03 13.48 23.44
CA ASN A 216 -17.39 12.98 23.23
C ASN A 216 -17.60 12.11 21.97
N THR A 217 -16.52 11.64 21.33
CA THR A 217 -16.60 10.65 20.28
C THR A 217 -16.10 9.31 20.83
N LYS A 218 -16.88 8.26 20.64
CA LYS A 218 -16.53 6.90 21.06
C LYS A 218 -15.95 6.12 19.89
N VAL A 219 -14.70 5.66 20.04
CA VAL A 219 -13.99 4.90 19.02
C VAL A 219 -13.68 3.50 19.53
N PHE A 220 -13.89 2.49 18.72
CA PHE A 220 -13.56 1.10 19.03
C PHE A 220 -12.42 0.61 18.12
N LEU A 221 -11.35 0.09 18.73
CA LEU A 221 -10.22 -0.54 18.08
C LEU A 221 -10.12 -1.98 18.60
N GLY A 222 -10.43 -2.93 17.74
CA GLY A 222 -10.58 -4.34 18.14
C GLY A 222 -9.38 -5.22 17.80
N GLY A 223 -8.25 -4.64 17.35
CA GLY A 223 -7.15 -5.46 16.79
C GLY A 223 -7.66 -6.35 15.68
N ASP A 224 -7.35 -7.63 15.76
CA ASP A 224 -7.80 -8.64 14.80
C ASP A 224 -8.83 -9.61 15.40
N LEU A 225 -9.70 -9.10 16.27
CA LEU A 225 -10.75 -9.90 16.90
C LEU A 225 -11.53 -10.74 15.86
N GLU A 226 -11.49 -12.04 16.03
CA GLU A 226 -12.27 -12.99 15.23
C GLU A 226 -13.48 -13.52 16.01
N ASN A 227 -14.57 -13.80 15.28
CA ASN A 227 -15.80 -14.38 15.80
C ASN A 227 -15.92 -15.84 15.36
N THR A 228 -15.05 -16.68 15.90
CA THR A 228 -15.03 -18.13 15.65
C THR A 228 -15.71 -18.89 16.80
N ASP A 229 -15.12 -20.00 17.25
CA ASP A 229 -15.66 -20.89 18.26
C ASP A 229 -16.03 -20.23 19.59
N LEU A 230 -15.35 -19.14 19.96
CA LEU A 230 -15.57 -18.42 21.21
C LEU A 230 -16.64 -17.33 21.12
N GLN A 231 -17.19 -17.08 19.93
CA GLN A 231 -18.23 -16.07 19.69
C GLN A 231 -17.92 -14.71 20.36
N LEU A 232 -16.68 -14.23 20.17
CA LEU A 232 -16.18 -13.07 20.92
C LEU A 232 -16.89 -11.77 20.55
N GLU A 233 -17.37 -11.64 19.31
CA GLU A 233 -18.17 -10.46 18.93
C GLU A 233 -19.50 -10.43 19.69
N GLU A 234 -20.18 -11.57 19.86
CA GLU A 234 -21.39 -11.67 20.66
C GLU A 234 -21.12 -11.38 22.14
N LYS A 235 -19.99 -11.89 22.66
CA LYS A 235 -19.57 -11.67 24.06
C LYS A 235 -19.29 -10.21 24.35
N TYR A 236 -18.57 -9.53 23.46
CA TYR A 236 -18.09 -8.17 23.73
C TYR A 236 -19.01 -7.06 23.21
N ALA A 237 -19.84 -7.29 22.20
CA ALA A 237 -20.73 -6.25 21.69
C ALA A 237 -21.58 -5.54 22.76
N PRO A 238 -22.18 -6.25 23.76
CA PRO A 238 -22.95 -5.59 24.83
C PRO A 238 -22.08 -4.71 25.74
N LEU A 239 -20.82 -5.07 25.93
CA LEU A 239 -19.86 -4.32 26.76
C LEU A 239 -19.31 -3.10 26.02
N ILE A 240 -19.08 -3.24 24.70
CA ILE A 240 -18.65 -2.14 23.84
C ILE A 240 -19.80 -1.13 23.69
N GLY A 241 -21.02 -1.61 23.43
CA GLY A 241 -22.19 -0.77 23.13
C GLY A 241 -22.04 -0.01 21.81
N GLN A 242 -22.87 1.01 21.61
CA GLN A 242 -22.81 1.82 20.39
C GLN A 242 -21.53 2.67 20.35
N VAL A 243 -21.00 2.86 19.15
CA VAL A 243 -19.77 3.64 18.88
C VAL A 243 -19.98 4.60 17.72
N ASP A 244 -19.22 5.68 17.67
CA ASP A 244 -19.24 6.61 16.52
C ASP A 244 -18.34 6.11 15.41
N ILE A 245 -17.19 5.55 15.76
CA ILE A 245 -16.17 5.05 14.81
C ILE A 245 -15.68 3.70 15.32
N MET A 246 -15.47 2.75 14.41
CA MET A 246 -14.73 1.54 14.70
C MET A 246 -13.65 1.28 13.65
N LYS A 247 -12.59 0.59 14.02
CA LYS A 247 -11.69 -0.03 13.05
C LYS A 247 -12.29 -1.38 12.63
N PHE A 248 -12.21 -1.75 11.36
CA PHE A 248 -12.44 -3.13 10.96
C PHE A 248 -11.52 -4.05 11.74
N ASN A 249 -12.08 -5.04 12.40
CA ASN A 249 -11.29 -6.11 13.00
C ASN A 249 -10.62 -6.90 11.87
N HIS A 250 -9.40 -7.37 12.10
CA HIS A 250 -8.66 -8.18 11.15
C HIS A 250 -8.67 -7.56 9.74
N HIS A 251 -8.30 -6.26 9.68
CA HIS A 251 -8.17 -5.40 8.48
C HIS A 251 -9.47 -5.24 7.67
N VAL A 252 -9.93 -6.21 6.92
CA VAL A 252 -11.23 -6.23 6.19
C VAL A 252 -11.81 -7.65 6.13
N GLU A 253 -11.38 -8.52 7.05
CA GLU A 253 -11.91 -9.88 7.11
C GLU A 253 -13.41 -9.84 7.48
N THR A 254 -14.25 -10.45 6.65
CA THR A 254 -15.70 -10.44 6.81
C THR A 254 -16.31 -11.84 6.93
N THR A 255 -15.48 -12.88 6.86
CA THR A 255 -15.94 -14.27 7.00
C THR A 255 -15.85 -14.76 8.46
N LYS A 256 -14.84 -14.28 9.20
CA LYS A 256 -14.60 -14.64 10.60
C LYS A 256 -14.68 -13.45 11.56
N SER A 257 -14.74 -12.23 11.04
CA SER A 257 -14.77 -10.99 11.80
C SER A 257 -15.83 -10.06 11.23
N ASN A 258 -16.17 -9.02 11.98
CA ASN A 258 -17.07 -7.96 11.53
C ASN A 258 -18.43 -8.49 11.09
N THR A 259 -19.01 -9.44 11.84
CA THR A 259 -20.32 -9.97 11.49
C THR A 259 -21.34 -8.84 11.36
N LYS A 260 -22.34 -9.01 10.48
CA LYS A 260 -23.39 -7.99 10.30
C LYS A 260 -24.15 -7.72 11.60
N GLU A 261 -24.28 -8.74 12.46
CA GLU A 261 -24.86 -8.66 13.79
C GLU A 261 -24.03 -7.77 14.70
N PHE A 262 -22.72 -7.93 14.68
CA PHE A 262 -21.77 -7.09 15.44
C PHE A 262 -21.84 -5.64 14.99
N ILE A 263 -21.74 -5.38 13.68
CA ILE A 263 -21.88 -4.03 13.13
C ILE A 263 -23.23 -3.40 13.48
N ASN A 264 -24.33 -4.17 13.42
CA ASN A 264 -25.66 -3.66 13.80
C ASN A 264 -25.75 -3.30 15.29
N LYS A 265 -25.09 -4.07 16.18
CA LYS A 265 -25.07 -3.79 17.63
C LYS A 265 -24.23 -2.56 17.96
N LEU A 266 -23.06 -2.43 17.37
CA LEU A 266 -22.18 -1.29 17.58
C LEU A 266 -22.66 -0.02 16.84
N ASN A 267 -23.38 -0.19 15.74
CA ASN A 267 -23.99 0.88 14.94
C ASN A 267 -23.05 2.07 14.67
N PRO A 268 -21.85 1.84 14.12
CA PRO A 268 -20.87 2.90 13.87
C PRO A 268 -21.35 3.84 12.77
N LYS A 269 -20.99 5.12 12.87
CA LYS A 269 -21.17 6.10 11.77
C LYS A 269 -20.12 5.97 10.70
N LYS A 270 -18.90 5.59 11.10
CA LYS A 270 -17.75 5.39 10.21
C LYS A 270 -16.94 4.17 10.63
N ILE A 271 -16.35 3.50 9.65
CA ILE A 271 -15.44 2.38 9.87
C ILE A 271 -14.08 2.71 9.26
N ILE A 272 -13.02 2.59 10.05
CA ILE A 272 -11.63 2.70 9.60
C ILE A 272 -11.23 1.37 8.98
N LYS A 273 -10.80 1.42 7.73
CA LYS A 273 -10.24 0.29 6.99
C LYS A 273 -8.72 0.41 6.96
N THR A 274 -8.03 -0.51 7.61
CA THR A 274 -6.60 -0.73 7.46
C THR A 274 -6.33 -1.80 6.38
N GLY A 275 -5.10 -1.87 5.84
CA GLY A 275 -4.78 -2.76 4.74
C GLY A 275 -5.30 -2.28 3.37
N ILE A 276 -4.69 -2.80 2.29
CA ILE A 276 -4.97 -2.35 0.91
C ILE A 276 -6.10 -3.11 0.24
N ARG A 277 -6.51 -4.27 0.74
CA ARG A 277 -7.59 -5.06 0.14
C ARG A 277 -8.91 -4.30 0.08
N PRO A 278 -9.68 -4.40 -1.00
CA PRO A 278 -11.00 -3.81 -1.07
C PRO A 278 -11.96 -4.53 -0.10
N VAL A 279 -12.96 -3.82 0.37
CA VAL A 279 -14.12 -4.43 1.04
C VAL A 279 -14.91 -5.21 -0.01
N GLU A 280 -15.32 -6.43 0.30
CA GLU A 280 -16.14 -7.24 -0.61
C GLU A 280 -17.45 -6.53 -0.99
N ASP A 281 -17.85 -6.64 -2.26
CA ASP A 281 -18.99 -5.88 -2.83
C ASP A 281 -20.30 -6.06 -2.01
N ASN A 282 -20.61 -7.28 -1.59
CA ASN A 282 -21.80 -7.56 -0.80
C ASN A 282 -21.76 -6.91 0.59
N TYR A 283 -20.55 -6.81 1.16
CA TYR A 283 -20.36 -6.17 2.45
C TYR A 283 -20.36 -4.65 2.32
N ALA A 284 -19.72 -4.13 1.28
CA ALA A 284 -19.76 -2.70 0.95
C ALA A 284 -21.20 -2.20 0.73
N LYS A 285 -22.02 -2.99 0.04
CA LYS A 285 -23.47 -2.71 -0.13
C LYS A 285 -24.21 -2.68 1.20
N PHE A 286 -23.94 -3.65 2.09
CA PHE A 286 -24.52 -3.64 3.44
C PHE A 286 -24.17 -2.37 4.23
N LEU A 287 -22.91 -1.93 4.19
CA LEU A 287 -22.49 -0.69 4.85
C LEU A 287 -23.18 0.53 4.25
N GLN A 288 -23.29 0.58 2.92
CA GLN A 288 -24.00 1.65 2.22
C GLN A 288 -25.49 1.72 2.61
N GLU A 289 -26.19 0.58 2.66
CA GLU A 289 -27.58 0.49 3.09
C GLU A 289 -27.78 0.98 4.53
N LYS A 290 -26.75 0.84 5.39
CA LYS A 290 -26.72 1.34 6.76
C LYS A 290 -26.26 2.79 6.88
N ASN A 291 -25.87 3.44 5.78
CA ASN A 291 -25.28 4.77 5.76
C ASN A 291 -23.98 4.87 6.60
N ILE A 292 -23.18 3.81 6.61
CA ILE A 292 -21.92 3.74 7.33
C ILE A 292 -20.80 4.16 6.37
N GLY A 293 -20.07 5.23 6.69
CA GLY A 293 -18.94 5.71 5.89
C GLY A 293 -17.67 4.87 6.12
N ILE A 294 -16.85 4.73 5.09
CA ILE A 294 -15.54 4.06 5.18
C ILE A 294 -14.43 5.11 5.16
N ILE A 295 -13.56 5.09 6.17
CA ILE A 295 -12.29 5.82 6.21
C ILE A 295 -11.21 4.85 5.73
N ASN A 296 -10.72 5.02 4.52
CA ASN A 296 -9.72 4.14 3.94
C ASN A 296 -8.30 4.56 4.34
N ALA A 297 -7.70 3.88 5.31
CA ALA A 297 -6.31 4.09 5.72
C ALA A 297 -5.32 3.24 4.92
N GLY A 298 -5.78 2.31 4.09
CA GLY A 298 -4.95 1.48 3.22
C GLY A 298 -4.50 2.19 1.93
N LEU A 299 -4.48 3.52 1.88
CA LEU A 299 -3.99 4.29 0.74
C LEU A 299 -2.48 4.48 0.85
N LEU A 300 -1.75 4.02 -0.16
CA LEU A 300 -0.28 4.05 -0.17
C LEU A 300 0.32 5.43 -0.44
N ASP A 301 -0.49 6.41 -0.82
CA ASP A 301 -0.08 7.78 -1.13
C ASP A 301 0.07 8.69 0.11
N ARG A 302 -0.27 8.18 1.30
CA ARG A 302 -0.23 8.91 2.57
C ARG A 302 0.58 8.13 3.61
N ALA A 303 1.32 8.86 4.46
CA ALA A 303 2.01 8.24 5.59
C ALA A 303 1.01 7.75 6.64
N ALA A 304 -0.06 8.51 6.85
CA ALA A 304 -1.12 8.19 7.79
C ALA A 304 -2.44 8.82 7.35
N VAL A 305 -3.54 8.23 7.76
CA VAL A 305 -4.82 8.93 7.89
C VAL A 305 -4.88 9.54 9.28
N VAL A 306 -5.13 10.84 9.38
CA VAL A 306 -5.17 11.56 10.64
C VAL A 306 -6.54 12.11 10.93
N LEU A 307 -7.15 11.61 12.00
CA LEU A 307 -8.44 12.07 12.47
C LEU A 307 -8.27 13.01 13.66
N GLU A 308 -8.71 14.26 13.55
CA GLU A 308 -8.76 15.23 14.65
C GLU A 308 -10.16 15.23 15.26
N PHE A 309 -10.21 15.16 16.60
CA PHE A 309 -11.45 15.05 17.36
C PHE A 309 -11.78 16.37 18.05
N ASN A 310 -12.97 16.90 17.79
CA ASN A 310 -13.44 18.12 18.42
C ASN A 310 -14.96 18.10 18.55
N ASN A 311 -15.46 18.39 19.75
CA ASN A 311 -16.91 18.54 20.04
C ASN A 311 -17.80 17.39 19.53
N GLY A 312 -17.37 16.14 19.71
CA GLY A 312 -18.14 14.96 19.28
C GLY A 312 -18.06 14.67 17.77
N GLN A 313 -17.12 15.29 17.06
CA GLN A 313 -16.89 15.07 15.63
C GLN A 313 -15.44 14.65 15.38
N ALA A 314 -15.25 13.78 14.40
CA ALA A 314 -13.95 13.41 13.87
C ALA A 314 -13.80 13.94 12.44
N THR A 315 -12.80 14.78 12.24
CA THR A 315 -12.47 15.39 10.95
C THR A 315 -11.17 14.77 10.41
N ASP A 316 -11.18 14.38 9.14
CA ASP A 316 -9.95 13.96 8.46
C ASP A 316 -9.09 15.20 8.15
N VAL A 317 -7.91 15.25 8.75
CA VAL A 317 -6.92 16.33 8.58
C VAL A 317 -5.63 15.82 7.93
N SER A 318 -5.68 14.66 7.29
CA SER A 318 -4.52 13.98 6.70
C SER A 318 -3.79 14.86 5.69
N ASP A 319 -4.49 15.69 4.93
CA ASP A 319 -3.89 16.60 3.93
C ASP A 319 -3.02 17.71 4.54
N SER A 320 -3.10 17.92 5.87
CA SER A 320 -2.21 18.86 6.59
C SER A 320 -0.84 18.25 6.92
N TYR A 321 -0.64 16.96 6.63
CA TYR A 321 0.62 16.25 6.85
C TYR A 321 1.35 16.02 5.53
N PRO A 322 2.68 15.94 5.55
CA PRO A 322 3.46 15.66 4.35
C PRO A 322 3.06 14.34 3.71
N HIS A 323 2.90 14.35 2.40
CA HIS A 323 2.72 13.14 1.62
C HIS A 323 4.05 12.42 1.45
N PHE A 324 4.05 11.11 1.67
CA PHE A 324 5.14 10.20 1.31
C PHE A 324 4.67 9.26 0.21
N GLY A 325 5.60 8.71 -0.56
CA GLY A 325 5.26 7.88 -1.68
C GLY A 325 4.72 8.70 -2.84
N PHE A 326 3.81 8.12 -3.61
CA PHE A 326 3.19 8.78 -4.76
C PHE A 326 2.06 9.69 -4.31
N TYR A 327 2.03 10.91 -4.83
CA TYR A 327 0.98 11.89 -4.57
C TYR A 327 0.77 12.78 -5.80
N TYR A 328 -0.42 13.37 -5.93
CA TYR A 328 -0.69 14.33 -6.98
C TYR A 328 -0.53 15.76 -6.48
N GLU A 329 0.21 16.56 -7.25
CA GLU A 329 0.33 18.00 -7.03
C GLU A 329 0.05 18.71 -8.37
N ASN A 330 -0.96 19.54 -8.42
CA ASN A 330 -1.42 20.22 -9.66
C ASN A 330 -1.62 19.23 -10.84
N ASN A 331 -2.25 18.09 -10.59
CA ASN A 331 -2.48 17.00 -11.54
C ASN A 331 -1.20 16.31 -12.08
N ILE A 332 -0.06 16.55 -11.46
CA ILE A 332 1.19 15.87 -11.77
C ILE A 332 1.43 14.81 -10.70
N LEU A 333 1.62 13.56 -11.11
CA LEU A 333 2.05 12.50 -10.20
C LEU A 333 3.49 12.77 -9.78
N LYS A 334 3.72 12.81 -8.48
CA LYS A 334 5.02 13.01 -7.86
C LYS A 334 5.31 11.92 -6.84
N PHE A 335 6.57 11.79 -6.49
CA PHE A 335 7.00 10.90 -5.43
C PHE A 335 7.96 11.64 -4.49
N LYS A 336 7.81 11.40 -3.20
CA LYS A 336 8.78 11.75 -2.17
C LYS A 336 9.08 10.52 -1.33
N ASN A 337 10.34 10.36 -0.98
CA ASN A 337 10.72 9.34 -0.02
C ASN A 337 10.28 9.75 1.41
N TRP A 338 10.44 8.85 2.36
CA TRP A 338 10.11 9.09 3.76
C TRP A 338 10.88 10.24 4.43
N LYS A 339 12.01 10.68 3.85
CA LYS A 339 12.76 11.88 4.26
C LYS A 339 12.20 13.17 3.68
N ASN A 340 11.10 13.10 2.94
CA ASN A 340 10.51 14.21 2.19
C ASN A 340 11.43 14.72 1.06
N GLU A 341 12.29 13.84 0.53
CA GLU A 341 13.19 14.13 -0.58
C GLU A 341 12.62 13.57 -1.87
N ALA A 342 12.74 14.30 -2.96
CA ALA A 342 12.47 13.77 -4.29
C ALA A 342 13.56 12.77 -4.69
N PRO A 343 13.24 11.70 -5.44
CA PRO A 343 14.26 10.83 -6.03
C PRO A 343 15.15 11.63 -7.00
N GLU A 344 16.35 11.13 -7.22
CA GLU A 344 17.18 11.59 -8.33
C GLU A 344 16.50 11.29 -9.67
N ASP A 345 16.78 12.13 -10.67
CA ASP A 345 16.28 11.94 -12.02
C ASP A 345 16.74 10.60 -12.60
N GLY A 346 15.85 9.97 -13.36
CA GLY A 346 16.16 8.73 -14.03
C GLY A 346 15.40 7.51 -13.54
N TRP A 347 15.94 6.34 -13.85
CA TRP A 347 15.34 5.07 -13.54
C TRP A 347 15.52 4.69 -12.07
N THR A 348 14.42 4.40 -11.40
CA THR A 348 14.42 3.95 -9.99
C THR A 348 13.51 2.75 -9.84
N GLN A 349 13.96 1.75 -9.10
CA GLN A 349 13.12 0.63 -8.70
C GLN A 349 12.52 0.93 -7.32
N HIS A 350 11.19 0.79 -7.23
CA HIS A 350 10.45 0.95 -5.98
C HIS A 350 9.35 -0.12 -5.92
N ASN A 351 9.28 -0.89 -4.84
CA ASN A 351 8.31 -1.98 -4.67
C ASN A 351 8.24 -2.94 -5.87
N ASP A 352 9.40 -3.44 -6.33
CA ASP A 352 9.59 -4.34 -7.49
C ASP A 352 9.16 -3.78 -8.85
N ASN A 353 8.57 -2.60 -8.87
CA ASN A 353 8.24 -1.88 -10.09
C ASN A 353 9.33 -0.88 -10.46
N TRP A 354 9.47 -0.65 -11.76
CA TRP A 354 10.36 0.39 -12.27
C TRP A 354 9.57 1.66 -12.54
N TYR A 355 10.19 2.79 -12.20
CA TYR A 355 9.68 4.14 -12.42
C TYR A 355 10.75 4.98 -13.09
N TYR A 356 10.34 6.06 -13.72
CA TYR A 356 11.25 7.07 -14.20
C TYR A 356 10.85 8.42 -13.60
N PHE A 357 11.80 9.05 -12.95
CA PHE A 357 11.61 10.34 -12.30
C PHE A 357 12.26 11.46 -13.10
N PHE A 358 11.62 12.60 -13.11
CA PHE A 358 12.13 13.86 -13.64
C PHE A 358 12.37 14.83 -12.47
N ASP A 359 12.96 16.00 -12.79
CA ASP A 359 13.20 17.08 -11.85
C ASP A 359 12.06 17.26 -10.85
N SER A 360 12.42 17.45 -9.57
CA SER A 360 11.47 17.65 -8.48
C SER A 360 10.55 16.47 -8.15
N GLY A 361 10.94 15.22 -8.51
CA GLY A 361 10.21 14.01 -8.17
C GLY A 361 8.94 13.77 -9.00
N SER A 362 8.79 14.43 -10.14
CA SER A 362 7.69 14.14 -11.09
C SER A 362 7.89 12.76 -11.70
N VAL A 363 6.79 11.97 -11.81
CA VAL A 363 6.80 10.59 -12.26
C VAL A 363 6.36 10.50 -13.71
N ALA A 364 7.04 9.67 -14.50
CA ALA A 364 6.63 9.38 -15.86
C ALA A 364 5.28 8.67 -15.88
N ILE A 365 4.35 9.13 -16.74
CA ILE A 365 3.06 8.49 -17.02
C ILE A 365 2.84 8.46 -18.52
N GLY A 366 2.22 7.39 -19.05
CA GLY A 366 1.96 7.22 -20.47
C GLY A 366 3.23 7.00 -21.28
N TRP A 367 3.19 7.29 -22.57
CA TRP A 367 4.33 7.12 -23.46
C TRP A 367 5.44 8.13 -23.18
N LYS A 368 6.68 7.62 -23.04
CA LYS A 368 7.90 8.40 -22.87
C LYS A 368 9.02 7.88 -23.78
N TYR A 369 9.74 8.79 -24.40
CA TYR A 369 10.94 8.47 -25.18
C TYR A 369 12.16 8.75 -24.32
N LEU A 370 12.81 7.69 -23.84
CA LEU A 370 13.94 7.74 -22.90
C LEU A 370 15.07 6.87 -23.46
N ASP A 371 16.31 7.33 -23.39
CA ASP A 371 17.50 6.59 -23.82
C ASP A 371 17.36 5.99 -25.25
N ASN A 372 16.78 6.76 -26.17
CA ASN A 372 16.52 6.36 -27.56
C ASN A 372 15.51 5.20 -27.71
N LYS A 373 14.64 4.98 -26.73
CA LYS A 373 13.61 3.95 -26.73
C LYS A 373 12.28 4.49 -26.25
N TRP A 374 11.18 3.90 -26.74
CA TRP A 374 9.86 4.20 -26.23
C TRP A 374 9.50 3.27 -25.08
N TYR A 375 9.01 3.84 -23.99
CA TYR A 375 8.46 3.14 -22.82
C TYR A 375 7.04 3.63 -22.53
N TYR A 376 6.28 2.82 -21.87
CA TYR A 376 4.96 3.20 -21.37
C TYR A 376 4.88 3.02 -19.88
N PHE A 377 4.36 4.02 -19.18
CA PHE A 377 4.15 3.99 -17.75
C PHE A 377 2.65 4.01 -17.46
N ASN A 378 2.21 3.14 -16.55
CA ASN A 378 0.83 3.09 -16.09
C ASN A 378 0.42 4.41 -15.38
N THR A 379 -0.85 4.54 -15.06
CA THR A 379 -1.36 5.74 -14.37
C THR A 379 -0.80 5.91 -12.96
N ASP A 380 -0.33 4.83 -12.33
CA ASP A 380 0.38 4.83 -11.06
C ASP A 380 1.89 5.12 -11.19
N GLY A 381 2.36 5.37 -12.40
CA GLY A 381 3.76 5.64 -12.72
C GLY A 381 4.62 4.39 -12.91
N SER A 382 4.11 3.19 -12.69
CA SER A 382 4.87 1.95 -12.86
C SER A 382 5.15 1.65 -14.34
N LEU A 383 6.35 1.13 -14.65
CA LEU A 383 6.72 0.72 -16.01
C LEU A 383 5.83 -0.43 -16.47
N LYS A 384 5.15 -0.24 -17.60
CA LYS A 384 4.38 -1.29 -18.27
C LYS A 384 5.33 -2.22 -19.01
N THR A 385 5.17 -3.53 -18.81
CA THR A 385 5.84 -4.58 -19.58
C THR A 385 4.82 -5.55 -20.19
N GLY A 386 5.22 -6.29 -21.22
CA GLY A 386 4.33 -7.19 -21.94
C GLY A 386 3.43 -6.48 -22.94
N LEU A 387 2.27 -7.06 -23.21
CA LEU A 387 1.29 -6.46 -24.13
C LEU A 387 0.63 -5.23 -23.53
N LEU A 388 0.52 -4.20 -24.34
CA LEU A 388 -0.22 -2.98 -24.06
C LEU A 388 -1.29 -2.79 -25.15
N ASP A 389 -2.54 -2.62 -24.75
CA ASP A 389 -3.59 -2.10 -25.62
C ASP A 389 -3.70 -0.59 -25.43
N ASP A 390 -3.46 0.17 -26.49
CA ASP A 390 -3.56 1.61 -26.48
C ASP A 390 -4.19 2.12 -27.80
N ASN A 391 -5.29 2.85 -27.70
CA ASN A 391 -6.02 3.44 -28.83
C ASN A 391 -6.31 2.42 -29.96
N ASN A 392 -6.84 1.24 -29.63
CA ASN A 392 -7.13 0.12 -30.53
C ASN A 392 -5.91 -0.51 -31.20
N ASN A 393 -4.71 -0.17 -30.79
CA ASN A 393 -3.47 -0.79 -31.23
C ASN A 393 -2.82 -1.58 -30.11
N LYS A 394 -2.14 -2.66 -30.47
CA LYS A 394 -1.37 -3.45 -29.51
C LYS A 394 0.11 -3.21 -29.71
N TYR A 395 0.81 -3.09 -28.59
CA TYR A 395 2.27 -2.91 -28.51
C TYR A 395 2.84 -3.96 -27.59
N TYR A 396 4.12 -4.31 -27.77
CA TYR A 396 4.84 -5.14 -26.81
C TYR A 396 5.98 -4.34 -26.20
N LEU A 397 6.04 -4.32 -24.88
CA LEU A 397 6.99 -3.55 -24.10
C LEU A 397 7.94 -4.49 -23.36
N ASP A 398 9.22 -4.28 -23.52
CA ASP A 398 10.30 -4.99 -22.83
C ASP A 398 10.96 -4.07 -21.81
N LYS A 399 11.27 -4.62 -20.64
CA LYS A 399 11.85 -3.85 -19.54
C LYS A 399 13.18 -3.15 -19.94
N ASN A 400 14.03 -3.84 -20.68
CA ASN A 400 15.36 -3.34 -21.01
C ASN A 400 15.43 -2.67 -22.40
N ASN A 401 14.54 -3.09 -23.30
CA ASN A 401 14.58 -2.69 -24.70
C ASN A 401 13.46 -1.71 -25.08
N GLY A 402 12.52 -1.45 -24.18
CA GLY A 402 11.37 -0.58 -24.44
C GLY A 402 10.38 -1.23 -25.41
N MET A 403 9.73 -0.41 -26.24
CA MET A 403 8.75 -0.84 -27.23
C MET A 403 9.41 -1.66 -28.34
N LEU A 404 8.90 -2.84 -28.59
CA LEU A 404 9.36 -3.72 -29.66
C LEU A 404 8.99 -3.15 -31.03
N THR A 405 9.97 -3.04 -31.92
CA THR A 405 9.77 -2.53 -33.29
C THR A 405 10.44 -3.42 -34.31
N SER A 406 9.84 -3.57 -35.51
CA SER A 406 10.35 -4.38 -36.61
C SER A 406 10.77 -5.79 -36.21
N ALA A 407 10.02 -6.42 -35.31
CA ALA A 407 10.43 -7.68 -34.69
C ALA A 407 9.27 -8.63 -34.42
N TRP A 408 9.60 -9.90 -34.35
CA TRP A 408 8.69 -10.97 -33.98
C TRP A 408 8.70 -11.22 -32.48
N LYS A 409 7.53 -11.54 -31.94
CA LYS A 409 7.38 -11.99 -30.56
C LYS A 409 6.43 -13.18 -30.49
N GLU A 410 6.85 -14.19 -29.76
CA GLU A 410 6.01 -15.35 -29.46
C GLU A 410 5.29 -15.09 -28.13
N LEU A 411 3.98 -15.28 -28.12
CA LEU A 411 3.12 -15.06 -26.97
C LEU A 411 2.17 -16.26 -26.80
N GLY A 412 1.94 -16.68 -25.57
CA GLY A 412 1.10 -17.82 -25.24
C GLY A 412 1.61 -19.14 -25.83
N SER A 413 0.71 -20.03 -26.26
CA SER A 413 1.03 -21.35 -26.80
C SER A 413 1.55 -21.27 -28.26
N ASN A 414 2.78 -20.79 -28.46
CA ASN A 414 3.52 -20.77 -29.71
C ASN A 414 2.90 -19.92 -30.83
N THR A 415 2.13 -18.88 -30.49
CA THR A 415 1.62 -17.93 -31.48
C THR A 415 2.58 -16.79 -31.68
N LYS A 416 3.01 -16.57 -32.94
CA LYS A 416 3.95 -15.48 -33.29
C LYS A 416 3.19 -14.27 -33.78
N TYR A 417 3.57 -13.12 -33.28
CA TYR A 417 3.07 -11.80 -33.64
C TYR A 417 4.21 -10.94 -34.16
N TYR A 418 3.91 -10.07 -35.11
CA TYR A 418 4.89 -9.13 -35.64
C TYR A 418 4.56 -7.71 -35.23
N PHE A 419 5.56 -6.99 -34.72
CA PHE A 419 5.44 -5.57 -34.35
C PHE A 419 6.16 -4.73 -35.41
N LYS A 420 5.41 -3.83 -36.03
CA LYS A 420 5.87 -2.98 -37.15
C LYS A 420 6.92 -1.96 -36.69
N LYS A 421 7.51 -1.21 -37.62
CA LYS A 421 8.50 -0.17 -37.34
C LYS A 421 7.99 0.89 -36.35
N ASN A 422 6.69 1.17 -36.36
CA ASN A 422 6.05 2.11 -35.43
C ASN A 422 5.61 1.43 -34.09
N GLY A 423 5.99 0.19 -33.88
CA GLY A 423 5.67 -0.58 -32.67
C GLY A 423 4.29 -1.23 -32.65
N GLN A 424 3.38 -0.89 -33.55
CA GLN A 424 2.07 -1.49 -33.60
C GLN A 424 2.12 -2.95 -34.03
N MET A 425 1.35 -3.81 -33.41
CA MET A 425 1.17 -5.18 -33.84
C MET A 425 0.45 -5.21 -35.21
N ALA A 426 1.01 -5.93 -36.16
CA ALA A 426 0.37 -6.15 -37.42
C ALA A 426 -0.94 -6.94 -37.24
N LYS A 427 -2.04 -6.48 -37.83
CA LYS A 427 -3.35 -7.13 -37.78
C LYS A 427 -4.18 -6.78 -39.00
N ASP A 428 -4.87 -7.76 -39.56
CA ASP A 428 -5.73 -7.63 -40.74
C ASP A 428 -5.01 -6.95 -41.94
N GLU A 429 -3.73 -7.28 -42.11
CA GLU A 429 -2.87 -6.64 -43.12
C GLU A 429 -1.75 -7.58 -43.61
N TRP A 430 -1.13 -7.18 -44.72
CA TRP A 430 0.10 -7.78 -45.22
C TRP A 430 1.32 -7.00 -44.72
N GLU A 431 2.27 -7.71 -44.12
CA GLU A 431 3.55 -7.13 -43.71
C GLU A 431 4.69 -8.14 -43.89
N ASN A 432 5.80 -7.75 -44.51
CA ASN A 432 7.00 -8.58 -44.71
C ASN A 432 6.71 -9.98 -45.31
N PHE A 433 5.82 -10.08 -46.31
CA PHE A 433 5.37 -11.31 -46.94
C PHE A 433 4.51 -12.24 -46.04
N TYR A 434 3.99 -11.76 -44.93
CA TYR A 434 3.02 -12.47 -44.10
C TYR A 434 1.68 -11.75 -44.13
N HIS A 435 0.61 -12.50 -44.04
CA HIS A 435 -0.71 -11.94 -43.74
C HIS A 435 -1.04 -12.19 -42.29
N PHE A 436 -1.62 -11.19 -41.63
CA PHE A 436 -2.01 -11.23 -40.22
C PHE A 436 -3.53 -11.22 -40.11
N GLU A 437 -4.06 -12.07 -39.22
CA GLU A 437 -5.49 -12.13 -38.90
C GLU A 437 -5.88 -10.90 -38.06
N THR A 438 -7.18 -10.72 -37.81
CA THR A 438 -7.72 -9.62 -37.01
C THR A 438 -7.22 -9.64 -35.55
N ASP A 439 -6.86 -10.81 -35.03
CA ASP A 439 -6.25 -10.99 -33.71
C ASP A 439 -4.73 -10.76 -33.70
N GLY A 440 -4.11 -10.52 -34.85
CA GLY A 440 -2.68 -10.33 -35.05
C GLY A 440 -1.89 -11.62 -35.25
N SER A 441 -2.52 -12.78 -35.20
CA SER A 441 -1.86 -14.05 -35.52
C SER A 441 -1.55 -14.17 -37.01
N VAL A 442 -0.54 -14.96 -37.35
CA VAL A 442 -0.17 -15.18 -38.75
C VAL A 442 -1.15 -16.12 -39.42
N SER A 443 -1.66 -15.71 -40.58
CA SER A 443 -2.56 -16.53 -41.40
C SER A 443 -1.81 -17.69 -42.06
N LYS A 444 -1.93 -18.89 -41.53
CA LYS A 444 -1.24 -20.09 -42.01
C LYS A 444 -2.10 -20.88 -42.96
N ASN A 445 -1.48 -21.35 -44.05
CA ASN A 445 -2.07 -22.26 -45.05
C ASN A 445 -3.43 -21.76 -45.61
N LYS A 446 -3.49 -20.46 -45.96
CA LYS A 446 -4.70 -19.74 -46.32
C LYS A 446 -4.58 -19.08 -47.71
N TRP A 447 -5.67 -19.01 -48.45
CA TRP A 447 -5.75 -18.35 -49.75
C TRP A 447 -6.29 -16.93 -49.66
N PHE A 448 -5.63 -15.98 -50.28
CA PHE A 448 -6.03 -14.59 -50.46
C PHE A 448 -6.02 -14.26 -51.96
N GLY A 449 -7.15 -14.50 -52.62
CA GLY A 449 -7.20 -14.42 -54.06
C GLY A 449 -6.27 -15.45 -54.73
N PHE A 450 -5.22 -14.98 -55.41
CA PHE A 450 -4.23 -15.83 -56.07
C PHE A 450 -2.97 -16.10 -55.19
N ILE A 451 -2.96 -15.63 -53.98
CA ILE A 451 -1.82 -15.74 -53.07
C ILE A 451 -2.14 -16.77 -52.01
N HIS A 452 -1.23 -17.70 -51.80
CA HIS A 452 -1.32 -18.72 -50.75
C HIS A 452 -0.19 -18.53 -49.72
N THR A 453 -0.54 -18.52 -48.44
CA THR A 453 0.45 -18.57 -47.34
C THR A 453 0.76 -20.03 -46.99
N ASN A 454 2.03 -20.33 -46.74
CA ASN A 454 2.48 -21.66 -46.31
C ASN A 454 2.12 -21.98 -44.85
N ASN A 455 2.56 -23.13 -44.32
CA ASN A 455 2.32 -23.56 -42.95
C ASN A 455 2.96 -22.62 -41.90
N GLU A 456 3.92 -21.77 -42.28
CA GLU A 456 4.51 -20.74 -41.43
C GLU A 456 3.81 -19.38 -41.58
N GLY A 457 2.85 -19.28 -42.51
CA GLY A 457 2.10 -18.05 -42.80
C GLY A 457 2.80 -17.13 -43.79
N LYS A 458 3.90 -17.56 -44.42
CA LYS A 458 4.68 -16.74 -45.35
C LYS A 458 4.29 -17.03 -46.80
N ILE A 459 4.26 -15.99 -47.66
CA ILE A 459 4.21 -16.17 -49.09
C ILE A 459 5.55 -16.70 -49.57
N SER A 460 5.53 -17.79 -50.36
CA SER A 460 6.69 -18.24 -51.12
C SER A 460 6.34 -18.28 -52.59
N ILE A 461 7.00 -17.48 -53.40
CA ILE A 461 6.81 -17.44 -54.86
C ILE A 461 7.19 -18.78 -55.50
N LEU A 462 8.06 -19.53 -54.86
CA LEU A 462 8.51 -20.86 -55.32
C LEU A 462 7.59 -22.00 -54.82
N ASP A 463 6.62 -21.72 -53.98
CA ASP A 463 5.61 -22.69 -53.59
C ASP A 463 4.69 -22.97 -54.79
N TYR A 464 4.50 -24.25 -55.11
CA TYR A 464 3.65 -24.67 -56.26
C TYR A 464 2.25 -24.07 -56.21
N LYS A 465 1.72 -23.78 -55.01
CA LYS A 465 0.43 -23.12 -54.80
C LYS A 465 0.43 -21.67 -55.25
N ASN A 466 1.57 -21.01 -55.29
CA ASN A 466 1.72 -19.63 -55.74
C ASN A 466 2.18 -19.53 -57.23
N PHE A 467 2.19 -20.64 -57.95
CA PHE A 467 2.52 -20.67 -59.38
C PHE A 467 1.71 -19.68 -60.23
N PRO A 468 0.38 -19.48 -59.99
CA PRO A 468 -0.37 -18.43 -60.69
C PRO A 468 0.19 -17.01 -60.47
N LEU A 469 0.64 -16.69 -59.26
CA LEU A 469 1.27 -15.42 -58.92
C LEU A 469 2.60 -15.25 -59.68
N LEU A 470 3.40 -16.31 -59.77
CA LEU A 470 4.65 -16.31 -60.53
C LEU A 470 4.40 -16.02 -62.01
N LEU A 471 3.37 -16.62 -62.60
CA LEU A 471 2.98 -16.36 -63.98
C LEU A 471 2.55 -14.91 -64.22
N CYS A 472 1.79 -14.32 -63.30
CA CYS A 472 1.41 -12.90 -63.36
C CYS A 472 2.62 -11.97 -63.29
N ILE A 473 3.58 -12.26 -62.43
CA ILE A 473 4.83 -11.48 -62.30
C ILE A 473 5.64 -11.58 -63.61
N LEU A 474 5.80 -12.78 -64.17
CA LEU A 474 6.52 -12.98 -65.44
C LEU A 474 5.84 -12.26 -66.59
N ALA A 475 4.51 -12.32 -66.70
CA ALA A 475 3.73 -11.60 -67.71
C ALA A 475 3.91 -10.08 -67.56
N PHE A 476 3.88 -9.55 -66.33
CA PHE A 476 4.10 -8.14 -66.06
C PHE A 476 5.52 -7.70 -66.46
N ILE A 477 6.54 -8.45 -66.06
CA ILE A 477 7.94 -8.18 -66.47
C ILE A 477 8.06 -8.18 -68.00
N SER A 478 7.48 -9.14 -68.67
CA SER A 478 7.48 -9.23 -70.12
C SER A 478 6.80 -8.02 -70.78
N TYR A 479 5.68 -7.56 -70.21
CA TYR A 479 4.99 -6.35 -70.66
C TYR A 479 5.83 -5.10 -70.45
N VAL A 480 6.48 -4.94 -69.29
CA VAL A 480 7.34 -3.79 -69.00
C VAL A 480 8.54 -3.79 -69.97
N ILE A 481 9.18 -4.92 -70.22
CA ILE A 481 10.26 -5.05 -71.21
C ILE A 481 9.78 -4.67 -72.62
N TYR A 482 8.62 -5.15 -73.04
CA TYR A 482 8.03 -4.81 -74.33
C TYR A 482 7.71 -3.32 -74.41
N TYR A 483 7.13 -2.71 -73.37
CA TYR A 483 6.85 -1.28 -73.32
C TYR A 483 8.13 -0.42 -73.40
N LEU A 484 9.16 -0.77 -72.65
CA LEU A 484 10.43 -0.05 -72.66
C LEU A 484 11.16 -0.17 -73.99
N ARG A 485 11.11 -1.32 -74.66
CA ARG A 485 11.62 -1.52 -76.05
C ARG A 485 10.91 -0.63 -77.02
N ASN A 486 9.56 -0.58 -76.99
CA ASN A 486 8.80 0.23 -77.91
C ASN A 486 8.90 1.72 -77.67
N LYS A 487 9.11 2.15 -76.41
CA LYS A 487 9.39 3.55 -76.05
C LYS A 487 10.74 3.97 -76.65
N LYS A 488 11.76 3.14 -76.55
CA LYS A 488 13.08 3.41 -77.15
C LYS A 488 13.07 3.50 -78.68
N HIS A 489 12.11 2.85 -79.37
CA HIS A 489 11.91 2.99 -80.79
C HIS A 489 11.03 4.19 -81.22
N ARG A 490 10.39 4.89 -80.26
CA ARG A 490 9.60 6.11 -80.58
C ARG A 490 10.43 7.38 -80.33
N ASP A 491 11.51 7.27 -79.55
CA ASP A 491 12.39 8.39 -79.18
C ASP A 491 13.66 8.39 -80.05
N LEU A 492 13.74 7.55 -81.12
CA LEU A 492 14.69 7.53 -82.26
C LEU A 492 13.97 7.94 -83.50
#